data_cea7017e5e83d65159524fa72caba0bc
#
_entry.id   cea7017e5e83d65159524fa72caba0bc
#
_cell.length_a   1.000
_cell.length_b   1.000
_cell.length_c   1.000
_cell.angle_alpha   90.00
_cell.angle_beta   90.00
_cell.angle_gamma   90.00
#
_symmetry.space_group_name_H-M   'P 1'
#
loop_
_entity.id
_entity.type
_entity.pdbx_description
1 polymer ?
#
loop_
_entity_poly.entity_id
_entity_poly.type
_entity_poly.pdbx_seq_one_letter_code
_entity_poly.pdbx_strand_id
1 'polypeptide(L)'
;NRTTFHFFSPEDIAANYKASRIIRVGYFDQHGVFEGEGEHLSGYAVALLTAVSRYTGWEYEWVRIRFDELAQQLNDGTIDLSCGISFTPERAHLYSFSKLRAGYENTCLHVSSTSDMHYMDLEAFNGMRIGFFTDSLQYDVMQRFAAQNGFTFKTLFFEESHEMSQALADGRIDGYVDGVLQGKGTKVVATISTDPFFFVTRKDDNEIMDPLNEAMRQILLNHPTYLARLYDSYLNISSDVPVVFTRSESRWLATKPVIRVAYSRGQDMMAPKHGGNFLYAFLKMLERQSGIRFEFLPQPSYDACLKALADGTADIMPDVYPKLSFLRSQNIFSGRPFYNAPITVVGRLHDKKIPGQACTVGFTSEMR
;
A
#
# COMPACT_ATOMS: atom_id res chain seq x y z
N ASN A 1 15.78 -28.76 1.72
CA ASN A 1 14.80 -28.11 2.61
C ASN A 1 13.42 -28.57 2.16
N ARG A 2 12.78 -29.42 2.97
CA ARG A 2 11.37 -29.83 2.75
C ARG A 2 10.49 -28.82 3.45
N THR A 3 9.73 -28.06 2.68
CA THR A 3 8.68 -27.18 3.23
C THR A 3 7.40 -28.01 3.33
N THR A 4 6.91 -28.24 4.55
CA THR A 4 5.66 -28.94 4.78
C THR A 4 4.53 -27.89 4.79
N PHE A 5 3.59 -27.99 3.86
CA PHE A 5 2.40 -27.15 3.83
C PHE A 5 1.27 -27.87 4.58
N HIS A 6 0.73 -27.23 5.61
CA HIS A 6 -0.49 -27.67 6.28
C HIS A 6 -1.70 -26.97 5.64
N PHE A 7 -2.62 -27.75 5.10
CA PHE A 7 -3.88 -27.26 4.57
C PHE A 7 -4.95 -27.44 5.64
N PHE A 8 -5.49 -26.35 6.15
CA PHE A 8 -6.67 -26.33 6.99
C PHE A 8 -7.89 -25.92 6.14
N SER A 9 -9.02 -26.58 6.32
CA SER A 9 -10.26 -26.10 5.70
C SER A 9 -10.79 -24.88 6.48
N PRO A 10 -11.53 -23.97 5.83
CA PRO A 10 -12.19 -22.85 6.53
C PRO A 10 -13.12 -23.34 7.66
N GLU A 11 -13.66 -24.56 7.54
CA GLU A 11 -14.53 -25.20 8.53
C GLU A 11 -13.74 -25.69 9.76
N ASP A 12 -12.51 -26.17 9.57
CA ASP A 12 -11.61 -26.58 10.69
C ASP A 12 -11.19 -25.39 11.55
N ILE A 13 -11.06 -24.20 10.94
CA ILE A 13 -10.69 -22.97 11.63
C ILE A 13 -11.90 -22.42 12.38
N ALA A 14 -13.07 -22.37 11.77
CA ALA A 14 -14.31 -21.93 12.39
C ALA A 14 -14.72 -22.82 13.57
N ALA A 15 -14.42 -24.13 13.53
CA ALA A 15 -14.72 -25.06 14.61
C ALA A 15 -13.89 -24.83 15.89
N ASN A 16 -12.67 -24.29 15.75
CA ASN A 16 -11.77 -24.03 16.88
C ASN A 16 -12.01 -22.68 17.57
N TYR A 17 -12.72 -21.74 16.91
CA TYR A 17 -12.96 -20.38 17.43
C TYR A 17 -14.43 -20.08 17.71
N LYS A 18 -15.22 -21.05 18.09
CA LYS A 18 -16.68 -20.96 18.29
C LYS A 18 -17.14 -20.22 19.55
N ALA A 19 -16.31 -19.42 20.19
CA ALA A 19 -16.75 -18.53 21.27
C ALA A 19 -16.87 -17.11 20.68
N SER A 20 -18.09 -16.64 20.48
CA SER A 20 -18.38 -15.22 20.27
C SER A 20 -17.75 -14.43 21.41
N ARG A 21 -16.67 -13.71 21.09
CA ARG A 21 -15.97 -12.82 22.04
C ARG A 21 -16.17 -11.39 21.56
N ILE A 22 -16.62 -10.53 22.45
CA ILE A 22 -16.67 -9.09 22.18
C ILE A 22 -15.25 -8.54 22.38
N ILE A 23 -14.72 -7.88 21.37
CA ILE A 23 -13.43 -7.17 21.37
C ILE A 23 -13.71 -5.68 21.34
N ARG A 24 -13.23 -4.97 22.35
CA ARG A 24 -13.32 -3.51 22.43
C ARG A 24 -12.17 -2.92 21.61
N VAL A 25 -12.52 -2.29 20.50
CA VAL A 25 -11.56 -1.70 19.58
C VAL A 25 -11.47 -0.21 19.80
N GLY A 26 -10.33 0.26 20.28
CA GLY A 26 -10.04 1.68 20.39
C GLY A 26 -9.80 2.30 19.02
N TYR A 27 -10.49 3.41 18.71
CA TYR A 27 -10.28 4.16 17.48
C TYR A 27 -10.14 5.66 17.77
N PHE A 28 -9.42 6.35 16.91
CA PHE A 28 -9.20 7.80 16.92
C PHE A 28 -9.27 8.32 15.49
N ASP A 29 -9.39 9.61 15.30
CA ASP A 29 -9.46 10.21 13.99
C ASP A 29 -8.14 9.97 13.23
N GLN A 30 -8.19 9.09 12.24
CA GLN A 30 -7.10 8.79 11.32
C GLN A 30 -7.69 8.57 9.94
N HIS A 31 -7.50 9.56 9.08
CA HIS A 31 -8.14 9.62 7.78
C HIS A 31 -7.93 8.34 6.94
N GLY A 32 -9.03 7.82 6.39
CA GLY A 32 -9.05 6.55 5.64
C GLY A 32 -8.90 5.29 6.49
N VAL A 33 -8.27 5.35 7.68
CA VAL A 33 -8.13 4.20 8.58
C VAL A 33 -9.38 4.05 9.44
N PHE A 34 -9.79 5.16 10.11
CA PHE A 34 -11.04 5.27 10.84
C PHE A 34 -11.74 6.57 10.45
N GLU A 35 -12.99 6.50 10.03
CA GLU A 35 -13.81 7.64 9.62
C GLU A 35 -15.20 7.56 10.20
N GLY A 36 -15.70 8.68 10.74
CA GLY A 36 -17.02 8.76 11.34
C GLY A 36 -17.05 8.28 12.79
N GLU A 37 -18.24 8.12 13.34
CA GLU A 37 -18.47 7.76 14.74
C GLU A 37 -19.68 6.83 14.89
N GLY A 38 -19.70 6.04 15.96
CA GLY A 38 -20.83 5.19 16.34
C GLY A 38 -21.25 4.24 15.22
N GLU A 39 -22.55 4.26 14.86
CA GLU A 39 -23.10 3.41 13.79
C GLU A 39 -22.60 3.79 12.37
N HIS A 40 -22.00 4.97 12.21
CA HIS A 40 -21.45 5.47 10.96
C HIS A 40 -19.92 5.27 10.85
N LEU A 41 -19.33 4.58 11.82
CA LEU A 41 -17.90 4.31 11.80
C LEU A 41 -17.55 3.41 10.60
N SER A 42 -16.59 3.83 9.81
CA SER A 42 -16.13 3.18 8.59
C SER A 42 -14.61 3.31 8.47
N GLY A 43 -14.05 2.84 7.37
CA GLY A 43 -12.63 2.97 7.08
C GLY A 43 -11.93 1.63 6.91
N TYR A 44 -10.64 1.72 6.58
CA TYR A 44 -9.79 0.58 6.29
C TYR A 44 -9.74 -0.44 7.43
N ALA A 45 -9.52 0.03 8.68
CA ALA A 45 -9.41 -0.84 9.84
C ALA A 45 -10.73 -1.55 10.15
N VAL A 46 -11.86 -0.83 10.01
CA VAL A 46 -13.21 -1.39 10.22
C VAL A 46 -13.49 -2.50 9.21
N ALA A 47 -13.20 -2.26 7.92
CA ALA A 47 -13.39 -3.25 6.87
C ALA A 47 -12.46 -4.46 7.04
N LEU A 48 -11.20 -4.25 7.46
CA LEU A 48 -10.25 -5.33 7.72
C LEU A 48 -10.68 -6.17 8.92
N LEU A 49 -11.10 -5.55 10.02
CA LEU A 49 -11.62 -6.25 11.20
C LEU A 49 -12.93 -7.00 10.88
N THR A 50 -13.78 -6.46 10.03
CA THR A 50 -14.94 -7.20 9.52
C THR A 50 -14.55 -8.47 8.74
N ALA A 51 -13.41 -8.47 8.04
CA ALA A 51 -12.88 -9.69 7.43
C ALA A 51 -12.27 -10.64 8.47
N VAL A 52 -11.58 -10.12 9.48
CA VAL A 52 -11.02 -10.89 10.60
C VAL A 52 -12.12 -11.61 11.37
N SER A 53 -13.29 -10.98 11.60
CA SER A 53 -14.42 -11.58 12.32
C SER A 53 -14.93 -12.88 11.68
N ARG A 54 -14.80 -13.01 10.35
CA ARG A 54 -15.21 -14.23 9.63
C ARG A 54 -14.38 -15.46 10.00
N TYR A 55 -13.15 -15.24 10.48
CA TYR A 55 -12.22 -16.30 10.87
C TYR A 55 -12.16 -16.50 12.39
N THR A 56 -12.44 -15.44 13.17
CA THR A 56 -12.33 -15.49 14.63
C THR A 56 -13.68 -15.64 15.33
N GLY A 57 -14.79 -15.30 14.65
CA GLY A 57 -16.11 -15.20 15.28
C GLY A 57 -16.24 -14.00 16.23
N TRP A 58 -15.32 -13.06 16.20
CA TRP A 58 -15.35 -11.88 17.07
C TRP A 58 -16.47 -10.92 16.68
N GLU A 59 -17.05 -10.27 17.69
CA GLU A 59 -17.89 -9.10 17.60
C GLU A 59 -17.12 -7.89 18.12
N TYR A 60 -17.35 -6.71 17.57
CA TYR A 60 -16.58 -5.53 17.94
C TYR A 60 -17.45 -4.50 18.63
N GLU A 61 -16.95 -3.97 19.74
CA GLU A 61 -17.40 -2.77 20.39
C GLU A 61 -16.40 -1.65 20.10
N TRP A 62 -16.87 -0.56 19.48
CA TRP A 62 -16.00 0.53 19.05
C TRP A 62 -15.94 1.61 20.12
N VAL A 63 -14.76 1.88 20.65
CA VAL A 63 -14.50 2.84 21.73
C VAL A 63 -13.70 4.00 21.18
N ARG A 64 -14.27 5.20 21.14
CA ARG A 64 -13.51 6.39 20.76
C ARG A 64 -12.53 6.77 21.85
N ILE A 65 -11.27 6.95 21.48
CA ILE A 65 -10.18 7.30 22.37
C ILE A 65 -9.38 8.47 21.81
N ARG A 66 -8.54 9.07 22.64
CA ARG A 66 -7.47 9.93 22.18
C ARG A 66 -6.21 9.10 21.93
N PHE A 67 -5.41 9.48 20.94
CA PHE A 67 -4.18 8.75 20.60
C PHE A 67 -3.19 8.68 21.78
N ASP A 68 -3.06 9.77 22.54
CA ASP A 68 -2.18 9.85 23.71
C ASP A 68 -2.64 8.94 24.89
N GLU A 69 -3.89 8.55 24.92
CA GLU A 69 -4.46 7.64 25.94
C GLU A 69 -4.36 6.15 25.57
N LEU A 70 -3.97 5.84 24.33
CA LEU A 70 -3.98 4.48 23.78
C LEU A 70 -3.25 3.47 24.70
N ALA A 71 -2.04 3.82 25.15
CA ALA A 71 -1.24 2.94 26.01
C ALA A 71 -1.92 2.65 27.34
N GLN A 72 -2.49 3.67 27.96
CA GLN A 72 -3.19 3.52 29.23
C GLN A 72 -4.43 2.66 29.06
N GLN A 73 -5.26 2.93 28.06
CA GLN A 73 -6.53 2.25 27.86
C GLN A 73 -6.38 0.78 27.44
N LEU A 74 -5.30 0.43 26.73
CA LEU A 74 -4.92 -0.96 26.51
C LEU A 74 -4.48 -1.65 27.81
N ASN A 75 -3.69 -0.97 28.64
CA ASN A 75 -3.15 -1.55 29.88
C ASN A 75 -4.22 -1.75 30.95
N ASP A 76 -5.15 -0.81 31.12
CA ASP A 76 -6.23 -0.92 32.10
C ASP A 76 -7.41 -1.78 31.59
N GLY A 77 -7.36 -2.18 30.33
CA GLY A 77 -8.36 -3.04 29.69
C GLY A 77 -9.66 -2.32 29.34
N THR A 78 -9.66 -0.99 29.21
CA THR A 78 -10.79 -0.22 28.64
C THR A 78 -11.00 -0.61 27.19
N ILE A 79 -9.91 -0.84 26.45
CA ILE A 79 -9.89 -1.39 25.10
C ILE A 79 -8.99 -2.62 25.03
N ASP A 80 -9.25 -3.50 24.08
CA ASP A 80 -8.53 -4.75 23.88
C ASP A 80 -7.58 -4.67 22.67
N LEU A 81 -7.93 -3.89 21.66
CA LEU A 81 -7.27 -3.82 20.35
C LEU A 81 -7.34 -2.42 19.79
N SER A 82 -6.33 -2.02 19.02
CA SER A 82 -6.39 -0.85 18.13
C SER A 82 -5.62 -1.11 16.83
N CYS A 83 -5.78 -0.23 15.85
CA CYS A 83 -5.14 -0.30 14.52
C CYS A 83 -4.58 1.06 14.12
N GLY A 84 -3.75 1.07 13.07
CA GLY A 84 -3.19 2.31 12.53
C GLY A 84 -1.91 2.75 13.24
N ILE A 85 -1.25 1.86 13.97
CA ILE A 85 -0.08 2.19 14.78
C ILE A 85 1.19 1.82 14.04
N SER A 86 2.04 2.81 13.75
CA SER A 86 3.38 2.60 13.21
C SER A 86 4.30 2.03 14.28
N PHE A 87 5.14 1.06 13.88
CA PHE A 87 6.11 0.44 14.77
C PHE A 87 7.25 1.41 15.08
N THR A 88 7.55 1.58 16.37
CA THR A 88 8.82 2.15 16.84
C THR A 88 9.37 1.31 17.99
N PRO A 89 10.71 1.32 18.26
CA PRO A 89 11.28 0.61 19.40
C PRO A 89 10.65 1.02 20.74
N GLU A 90 10.34 2.30 20.92
CA GLU A 90 9.71 2.85 22.12
C GLU A 90 8.32 2.27 22.31
N ARG A 91 7.52 2.27 21.23
CA ARG A 91 6.15 1.71 21.25
C ARG A 91 6.15 0.19 21.45
N ALA A 92 7.19 -0.51 21.00
CA ALA A 92 7.33 -1.95 21.21
C ALA A 92 7.51 -2.34 22.70
N HIS A 93 7.88 -1.41 23.57
CA HIS A 93 7.88 -1.61 25.01
C HIS A 93 6.48 -1.48 25.62
N LEU A 94 5.58 -0.74 24.98
CA LEU A 94 4.22 -0.44 25.46
C LEU A 94 3.18 -1.45 24.94
N TYR A 95 3.35 -1.92 23.70
CA TYR A 95 2.36 -2.74 22.98
C TYR A 95 2.93 -4.04 22.46
N SER A 96 2.06 -5.03 22.27
CA SER A 96 2.30 -6.12 21.32
C SER A 96 1.78 -5.73 19.95
N PHE A 97 2.59 -5.91 18.92
CA PHE A 97 2.26 -5.63 17.52
C PHE A 97 1.88 -6.90 16.77
N SER A 98 0.94 -6.82 15.83
CA SER A 98 0.64 -7.93 14.94
C SER A 98 1.88 -8.32 14.12
N LYS A 99 2.04 -9.63 13.83
CA LYS A 99 3.17 -10.16 13.03
C LYS A 99 3.10 -9.69 11.57
N LEU A 100 1.87 -9.55 11.08
CA LEU A 100 1.61 -9.02 9.74
C LEU A 100 1.18 -7.55 9.86
N ARG A 101 1.70 -6.72 8.96
CA ARG A 101 1.23 -5.34 8.86
C ARG A 101 -0.26 -5.32 8.50
N ALA A 102 -0.99 -4.40 9.08
CA ALA A 102 -2.39 -4.14 8.71
C ALA A 102 -2.47 -3.40 7.38
N GLY A 103 -1.59 -2.43 7.16
CA GLY A 103 -1.51 -1.65 5.94
C GLY A 103 -0.23 -0.82 5.86
N TYR A 104 -0.26 0.19 4.98
CA TYR A 104 0.81 1.19 4.83
C TYR A 104 0.20 2.58 4.84
N GLU A 105 0.93 3.51 5.40
CA GLU A 105 0.65 4.93 5.30
C GLU A 105 1.81 5.63 4.58
N ASN A 106 1.48 6.50 3.63
CA ASN A 106 2.46 7.34 2.96
C ASN A 106 2.46 8.72 3.62
N THR A 107 3.62 9.17 4.05
CA THR A 107 3.83 10.56 4.46
C THR A 107 4.24 11.36 3.24
N CYS A 108 3.49 12.40 2.90
CA CYS A 108 3.63 13.17 1.68
C CYS A 108 3.77 14.67 1.97
N LEU A 109 4.52 15.37 1.11
CA LEU A 109 4.52 16.83 1.05
C LEU A 109 3.43 17.28 0.05
N HIS A 110 2.45 18.00 0.57
CA HIS A 110 1.34 18.58 -0.17
C HIS A 110 1.58 20.08 -0.41
N VAL A 111 1.24 20.53 -1.61
CA VAL A 111 1.21 21.96 -1.96
C VAL A 111 -0.13 22.27 -2.64
N SER A 112 -0.44 23.55 -2.87
CA SER A 112 -1.63 23.93 -3.64
C SER A 112 -1.63 23.22 -5.01
N SER A 113 -2.78 22.76 -5.47
CA SER A 113 -2.95 22.16 -6.80
C SER A 113 -2.57 23.12 -7.93
N THR A 114 -2.64 24.45 -7.69
CA THR A 114 -2.25 25.51 -8.62
C THR A 114 -0.77 25.86 -8.60
N SER A 115 0.02 25.28 -7.68
CA SER A 115 1.48 25.49 -7.61
C SER A 115 2.17 24.93 -8.86
N ASP A 116 3.19 25.61 -9.36
CA ASP A 116 4.03 25.14 -10.47
C ASP A 116 5.10 24.12 -10.05
N MET A 117 5.11 23.73 -8.80
CA MET A 117 6.11 22.83 -8.23
C MET A 117 6.02 21.44 -8.86
N HIS A 118 7.17 20.89 -9.25
CA HIS A 118 7.30 19.54 -9.77
C HIS A 118 7.51 18.51 -8.67
N TYR A 119 7.27 17.23 -9.00
CA TYR A 119 7.55 16.13 -8.08
C TYR A 119 9.04 16.00 -7.80
N MET A 120 9.41 15.87 -6.52
CA MET A 120 10.80 15.77 -6.03
C MET A 120 11.70 16.94 -6.50
N ASP A 121 11.14 18.14 -6.57
CA ASP A 121 11.86 19.36 -6.91
C ASP A 121 12.58 19.91 -5.66
N LEU A 122 13.66 19.24 -5.27
CA LEU A 122 14.39 19.51 -4.04
C LEU A 122 14.92 20.95 -3.94
N GLU A 123 15.25 21.59 -5.07
CA GLU A 123 15.67 22.98 -5.09
C GLU A 123 14.51 23.92 -4.68
N ALA A 124 13.30 23.63 -5.15
CA ALA A 124 12.11 24.38 -4.80
C ALA A 124 11.68 24.17 -3.34
N PHE A 125 12.05 23.05 -2.72
CA PHE A 125 11.73 22.77 -1.32
C PHE A 125 12.60 23.61 -0.36
N ASN A 126 13.74 24.13 -0.81
CA ASN A 126 14.65 24.87 0.05
C ASN A 126 14.04 26.21 0.49
N GLY A 127 13.94 26.38 1.81
CA GLY A 127 13.37 27.59 2.42
C GLY A 127 11.84 27.63 2.48
N MET A 128 11.13 26.58 2.01
CA MET A 128 9.66 26.49 2.11
C MET A 128 9.20 26.63 3.55
N ARG A 129 8.04 27.25 3.73
CA ARG A 129 7.28 27.26 4.98
C ARG A 129 6.36 26.04 4.96
N ILE A 130 6.65 25.06 5.83
CA ILE A 130 5.94 23.78 5.85
C ILE A 130 5.14 23.64 7.14
N GLY A 131 3.86 23.31 7.00
CA GLY A 131 2.93 23.04 8.11
C GLY A 131 3.04 21.60 8.60
N PHE A 132 2.93 21.42 9.91
CA PHE A 132 2.88 20.13 10.59
C PHE A 132 1.82 20.19 11.71
N PHE A 133 1.27 19.03 12.05
CA PHE A 133 0.52 18.90 13.30
C PHE A 133 1.49 18.91 14.49
N THR A 134 1.05 19.52 15.58
CA THR A 134 1.76 19.50 16.86
C THR A 134 1.98 18.06 17.29
N ASP A 135 3.18 17.75 17.80
CA ASP A 135 3.61 16.43 18.29
C ASP A 135 3.52 15.28 17.25
N SER A 136 3.48 15.61 15.96
CA SER A 136 3.43 14.62 14.91
C SER A 136 4.80 14.05 14.53
N LEU A 137 4.85 12.74 14.28
CA LEU A 137 6.07 12.06 13.77
C LEU A 137 6.47 12.56 12.37
N GLN A 138 5.55 13.16 11.63
CA GLN A 138 5.80 13.69 10.28
C GLN A 138 6.88 14.77 10.28
N TYR A 139 6.98 15.56 11.34
CA TYR A 139 8.05 16.56 11.48
C TYR A 139 9.43 15.90 11.47
N ASP A 140 9.66 14.90 12.31
CA ASP A 140 10.93 14.19 12.39
C ASP A 140 11.27 13.45 11.09
N VAL A 141 10.24 12.88 10.44
CA VAL A 141 10.36 12.21 9.14
C VAL A 141 10.81 13.21 8.08
N MET A 142 10.18 14.39 8.04
CA MET A 142 10.55 15.46 7.09
C MET A 142 11.93 16.03 7.37
N GLN A 143 12.32 16.19 8.62
CA GLN A 143 13.68 16.65 8.97
C GLN A 143 14.76 15.70 8.44
N ARG A 144 14.56 14.37 8.66
CA ARG A 144 15.49 13.36 8.13
C ARG A 144 15.53 13.39 6.61
N PHE A 145 14.37 13.51 5.97
CA PHE A 145 14.27 13.60 4.51
C PHE A 145 15.01 14.82 3.97
N ALA A 146 14.82 15.99 4.58
CA ALA A 146 15.50 17.23 4.20
C ALA A 146 17.02 17.14 4.37
N ALA A 147 17.47 16.57 5.49
CA ALA A 147 18.91 16.37 5.75
C ALA A 147 19.54 15.41 4.74
N GLN A 148 18.87 14.32 4.38
CA GLN A 148 19.33 13.35 3.38
C GLN A 148 19.40 13.92 1.96
N ASN A 149 18.54 14.90 1.65
CA ASN A 149 18.43 15.50 0.32
C ASN A 149 19.05 16.91 0.23
N GLY A 150 19.66 17.41 1.30
CA GLY A 150 20.48 18.62 1.30
C GLY A 150 19.72 19.94 1.18
N PHE A 151 18.49 20.03 1.70
CA PHE A 151 17.70 21.25 1.75
C PHE A 151 17.24 21.59 3.18
N THR A 152 16.78 22.83 3.39
CA THR A 152 16.22 23.30 4.66
C THR A 152 14.83 23.87 4.46
N PHE A 153 14.02 23.91 5.52
CA PHE A 153 12.68 24.48 5.50
C PHE A 153 12.36 25.22 6.80
N LYS A 154 11.32 26.03 6.78
CA LYS A 154 10.77 26.73 7.95
C LYS A 154 9.52 25.99 8.42
N THR A 155 9.34 25.83 9.72
CA THR A 155 8.27 25.03 10.31
C THR A 155 7.18 25.92 10.91
N LEU A 156 5.92 25.55 10.70
CA LEU A 156 4.76 26.07 11.42
C LEU A 156 3.95 24.87 11.95
N PHE A 157 3.56 24.93 13.23
CA PHE A 157 2.75 23.91 13.86
C PHE A 157 1.30 24.34 13.97
N PHE A 158 0.39 23.37 13.81
CA PHE A 158 -1.06 23.52 13.86
C PHE A 158 -1.66 22.44 14.74
N GLU A 159 -2.75 22.73 15.41
CA GLU A 159 -3.49 21.75 16.20
C GLU A 159 -4.63 21.10 15.38
N GLU A 160 -5.21 21.87 14.46
CA GLU A 160 -6.38 21.48 13.70
C GLU A 160 -6.11 21.45 12.18
N SER A 161 -6.69 20.46 11.50
CA SER A 161 -6.52 20.27 10.05
C SER A 161 -7.06 21.46 9.23
N HIS A 162 -8.17 22.06 9.69
CA HIS A 162 -8.76 23.20 9.00
C HIS A 162 -7.88 24.45 9.06
N GLU A 163 -7.13 24.68 10.16
CA GLU A 163 -6.22 25.80 10.32
C GLU A 163 -5.02 25.68 9.36
N MET A 164 -4.50 24.46 9.21
CA MET A 164 -3.41 24.16 8.31
C MET A 164 -3.83 24.33 6.83
N SER A 165 -5.02 23.86 6.48
CA SER A 165 -5.61 24.04 5.14
C SER A 165 -5.85 25.51 4.82
N GLN A 166 -6.35 26.28 5.78
CA GLN A 166 -6.54 27.73 5.64
C GLN A 166 -5.22 28.46 5.50
N ALA A 167 -4.19 28.06 6.28
CA ALA A 167 -2.85 28.65 6.19
C ALA A 167 -2.20 28.44 4.81
N LEU A 168 -2.47 27.28 4.17
CA LEU A 168 -2.04 27.04 2.79
C LEU A 168 -2.79 27.94 1.81
N ALA A 169 -4.11 28.04 1.95
CA ALA A 169 -4.94 28.89 1.09
C ALA A 169 -4.57 30.40 1.19
N ASP A 170 -4.25 30.86 2.40
CA ASP A 170 -3.83 32.23 2.67
C ASP A 170 -2.36 32.53 2.32
N GLY A 171 -1.63 31.50 1.89
CA GLY A 171 -0.18 31.64 1.58
C GLY A 171 0.69 31.88 2.83
N ARG A 172 0.24 31.52 4.01
CA ARG A 172 1.06 31.56 5.25
C ARG A 172 2.06 30.42 5.29
N ILE A 173 1.71 29.27 4.69
CA ILE A 173 2.60 28.15 4.40
C ILE A 173 2.62 27.86 2.89
N ASP A 174 3.70 27.26 2.42
CA ASP A 174 3.89 26.90 1.03
C ASP A 174 3.47 25.45 0.75
N GLY A 175 3.40 24.64 1.82
CA GLY A 175 2.96 23.25 1.80
C GLY A 175 2.79 22.71 3.21
N TYR A 176 2.31 21.49 3.32
CA TYR A 176 2.22 20.78 4.60
C TYR A 176 2.55 19.30 4.42
N VAL A 177 2.94 18.65 5.51
CA VAL A 177 3.24 17.21 5.52
C VAL A 177 2.12 16.47 6.22
N ASP A 178 1.53 15.50 5.50
CA ASP A 178 0.48 14.64 6.02
C ASP A 178 0.40 13.33 5.21
N GLY A 179 -0.58 12.46 5.53
CA GLY A 179 -0.92 11.28 4.75
C GLY A 179 -1.37 11.61 3.33
N VAL A 180 -1.45 10.58 2.49
CA VAL A 180 -1.77 10.73 1.05
C VAL A 180 -3.16 11.32 0.79
N LEU A 181 -4.14 11.05 1.67
CA LEU A 181 -5.56 11.30 1.40
C LEU A 181 -6.02 12.73 1.67
N GLN A 182 -5.13 13.68 1.74
CA GLN A 182 -5.50 15.03 2.16
C GLN A 182 -5.99 15.94 1.02
N GLY A 183 -7.03 16.67 1.36
CA GLY A 183 -7.46 17.98 0.86
C GLY A 183 -7.81 18.10 -0.63
N LYS A 184 -9.07 18.35 -0.92
CA LYS A 184 -9.49 18.96 -2.21
C LYS A 184 -8.67 20.24 -2.42
N GLY A 185 -8.01 20.36 -3.59
CA GLY A 185 -7.24 21.56 -3.93
C GLY A 185 -5.75 21.49 -3.66
N THR A 186 -5.23 20.33 -3.28
CA THR A 186 -3.78 20.10 -3.14
C THR A 186 -3.25 19.06 -4.13
N LYS A 187 -1.93 19.02 -4.29
CA LYS A 187 -1.20 17.97 -5.01
C LYS A 187 0.02 17.54 -4.21
N VAL A 188 0.38 16.26 -4.35
CA VAL A 188 1.58 15.67 -3.74
C VAL A 188 2.80 15.99 -4.59
N VAL A 189 3.81 16.62 -4.01
CA VAL A 189 5.08 16.93 -4.68
C VAL A 189 6.26 16.08 -4.17
N ALA A 190 6.10 15.37 -3.05
CA ALA A 190 7.04 14.36 -2.61
C ALA A 190 6.32 13.29 -1.76
N THR A 191 6.69 12.02 -1.95
CA THR A 191 6.46 10.97 -0.97
C THR A 191 7.72 10.86 -0.13
N ILE A 192 7.59 11.21 1.15
CA ILE A 192 8.71 11.34 2.09
C ILE A 192 9.04 9.97 2.69
N SER A 193 8.03 9.23 3.12
CA SER A 193 8.14 7.86 3.62
C SER A 193 6.91 7.03 3.27
N THR A 194 7.06 5.72 3.37
CA THR A 194 5.97 4.74 3.31
C THR A 194 6.18 3.79 4.48
N ASP A 195 5.38 3.96 5.50
CA ASP A 195 5.54 3.26 6.76
C ASP A 195 4.42 2.23 6.98
N PRO A 196 4.74 1.00 7.38
CA PRO A 196 3.72 0.03 7.72
C PRO A 196 3.04 0.41 9.04
N PHE A 197 1.74 0.22 9.10
CA PHE A 197 1.00 0.27 10.35
C PHE A 197 0.44 -1.11 10.72
N PHE A 198 0.18 -1.29 12.00
CA PHE A 198 -0.13 -2.57 12.60
C PHE A 198 -1.35 -2.48 13.52
N PHE A 199 -1.88 -3.65 13.83
CA PHE A 199 -2.72 -3.81 15.01
C PHE A 199 -1.84 -3.89 16.26
N VAL A 200 -2.35 -3.36 17.36
CA VAL A 200 -1.71 -3.41 18.67
C VAL A 200 -2.69 -3.86 19.74
N THR A 201 -2.17 -4.61 20.69
CA THR A 201 -2.86 -5.03 21.92
C THR A 201 -2.04 -4.60 23.12
N ARG A 202 -2.60 -4.78 24.33
CA ARG A 202 -1.82 -4.74 25.55
C ARG A 202 -0.58 -5.62 25.41
N LYS A 203 0.49 -5.25 26.08
CA LYS A 203 1.75 -6.01 26.05
C LYS A 203 1.50 -7.47 26.47
N ASP A 204 2.05 -8.40 25.67
CA ASP A 204 2.01 -9.86 25.88
C ASP A 204 0.60 -10.49 25.90
N ASP A 205 -0.40 -9.81 25.33
CA ASP A 205 -1.75 -10.35 25.17
C ASP A 205 -1.84 -11.29 23.95
N ASN A 206 -1.40 -12.53 24.15
CA ASN A 206 -1.43 -13.56 23.11
C ASN A 206 -2.85 -14.09 22.83
N GLU A 207 -3.80 -13.93 23.77
CA GLU A 207 -5.17 -14.41 23.61
C GLU A 207 -5.91 -13.69 22.47
N ILE A 208 -5.56 -12.42 22.22
CA ILE A 208 -6.09 -11.62 21.11
C ILE A 208 -5.13 -11.65 19.93
N MET A 209 -3.84 -11.49 20.19
CA MET A 209 -2.84 -11.33 19.13
C MET A 209 -2.66 -12.59 18.27
N ASP A 210 -2.68 -13.80 18.84
CA ASP A 210 -2.47 -15.02 18.07
C ASP A 210 -3.65 -15.34 17.13
N PRO A 211 -4.93 -15.31 17.57
CA PRO A 211 -6.05 -15.45 16.66
C PRO A 211 -6.12 -14.37 15.57
N LEU A 212 -5.78 -13.12 15.92
CA LEU A 212 -5.70 -12.01 14.94
C LEU A 212 -4.66 -12.32 13.84
N ASN A 213 -3.45 -12.68 14.24
CA ASN A 213 -2.38 -13.02 13.31
C ASN A 213 -2.75 -14.19 12.40
N GLU A 214 -3.42 -15.20 12.93
CA GLU A 214 -3.88 -16.34 12.15
C GLU A 214 -4.99 -15.94 11.17
N ALA A 215 -5.97 -15.15 11.61
CA ALA A 215 -7.02 -14.64 10.75
C ALA A 215 -6.45 -13.80 9.59
N MET A 216 -5.52 -12.90 9.88
CA MET A 216 -4.83 -12.10 8.85
C MET A 216 -4.05 -12.98 7.86
N ARG A 217 -3.37 -14.02 8.36
CA ARG A 217 -2.68 -14.99 7.50
C ARG A 217 -3.67 -15.71 6.58
N GLN A 218 -4.83 -16.12 7.09
CA GLN A 218 -5.86 -16.79 6.30
C GLN A 218 -6.48 -15.85 5.25
N ILE A 219 -6.72 -14.58 5.59
CA ILE A 219 -7.18 -13.57 4.64
C ILE A 219 -6.19 -13.46 3.47
N LEU A 220 -4.89 -13.36 3.75
CA LEU A 220 -3.86 -13.26 2.71
C LEU A 220 -3.74 -14.51 1.85
N LEU A 221 -3.92 -15.70 2.43
CA LEU A 221 -3.87 -16.97 1.69
C LEU A 221 -5.09 -17.17 0.80
N ASN A 222 -6.29 -16.92 1.33
CA ASN A 222 -7.54 -17.20 0.62
C ASN A 222 -7.96 -16.05 -0.30
N HIS A 223 -7.53 -14.81 0.02
CA HIS A 223 -7.87 -13.59 -0.71
C HIS A 223 -6.64 -12.70 -0.91
N PRO A 224 -5.66 -13.11 -1.74
CA PRO A 224 -4.35 -12.43 -1.84
C PRO A 224 -4.42 -10.95 -2.21
N THR A 225 -5.49 -10.53 -2.92
CA THR A 225 -5.70 -9.13 -3.34
C THR A 225 -6.58 -8.34 -2.36
N TYR A 226 -7.02 -8.93 -1.25
CA TYR A 226 -7.99 -8.29 -0.35
C TYR A 226 -7.45 -7.00 0.26
N LEU A 227 -6.25 -7.04 0.84
CA LEU A 227 -5.62 -5.85 1.43
C LEU A 227 -5.35 -4.76 0.38
N ALA A 228 -4.94 -5.15 -0.84
CA ALA A 228 -4.73 -4.19 -1.92
C ALA A 228 -6.04 -3.49 -2.31
N ARG A 229 -7.15 -4.24 -2.42
CA ARG A 229 -8.48 -3.65 -2.69
C ARG A 229 -8.97 -2.76 -1.56
N LEU A 230 -8.74 -3.14 -0.31
CA LEU A 230 -9.05 -2.27 0.82
C LEU A 230 -8.23 -0.99 0.78
N TYR A 231 -6.93 -1.10 0.50
CA TYR A 231 -6.05 0.04 0.34
C TYR A 231 -6.57 1.00 -0.73
N ASP A 232 -6.90 0.47 -1.90
CA ASP A 232 -7.45 1.25 -3.01
C ASP A 232 -8.79 1.93 -2.64
N SER A 233 -9.61 1.26 -1.82
CA SER A 233 -10.93 1.78 -1.45
C SER A 233 -10.89 2.88 -0.38
N TYR A 234 -9.91 2.84 0.52
CA TYR A 234 -9.88 3.70 1.71
C TYR A 234 -8.62 4.56 1.84
N LEU A 235 -7.47 4.08 1.35
CA LEU A 235 -6.16 4.70 1.59
C LEU A 235 -5.45 5.14 0.31
N ASN A 236 -6.02 4.85 -0.85
CA ASN A 236 -5.44 5.26 -2.11
C ASN A 236 -5.90 6.67 -2.49
N ILE A 237 -5.00 7.41 -3.16
CA ILE A 237 -5.33 8.69 -3.76
C ILE A 237 -6.46 8.47 -4.76
N SER A 238 -7.51 9.27 -4.69
CA SER A 238 -8.56 9.24 -5.70
C SER A 238 -7.95 9.44 -7.09
N SER A 239 -8.52 8.80 -8.10
CA SER A 239 -8.12 8.92 -9.52
C SER A 239 -8.06 10.37 -10.04
N ASP A 240 -8.52 11.31 -9.24
CA ASP A 240 -8.62 12.74 -9.58
C ASP A 240 -7.37 13.55 -9.18
N VAL A 241 -6.39 12.93 -8.47
CA VAL A 241 -5.13 13.62 -8.14
C VAL A 241 -4.21 13.59 -9.35
N PRO A 242 -3.80 14.75 -9.88
CA PRO A 242 -2.90 14.80 -11.02
C PRO A 242 -1.57 14.11 -10.73
N VAL A 243 -1.10 13.28 -11.65
CA VAL A 243 0.27 12.75 -11.58
C VAL A 243 1.24 13.91 -11.77
N VAL A 244 2.12 14.12 -10.80
CA VAL A 244 3.14 15.17 -10.83
C VAL A 244 4.47 14.53 -11.19
N PHE A 245 5.10 15.03 -12.25
CA PHE A 245 6.40 14.56 -12.72
C PHE A 245 7.53 15.45 -12.23
N THR A 246 8.74 14.89 -12.14
CA THR A 246 9.97 15.67 -11.95
C THR A 246 10.23 16.55 -13.17
N ARG A 247 11.05 17.58 -13.02
CA ARG A 247 11.45 18.46 -14.16
C ARG A 247 12.12 17.67 -15.29
N SER A 248 12.90 16.65 -14.97
CA SER A 248 13.56 15.80 -15.97
C SER A 248 12.57 14.90 -16.72
N GLU A 249 11.63 14.30 -15.99
CA GLU A 249 10.55 13.50 -16.57
C GLU A 249 9.64 14.35 -17.48
N SER A 250 9.23 15.53 -17.00
CA SER A 250 8.40 16.45 -17.78
C SER A 250 9.10 16.85 -19.09
N ARG A 251 10.42 17.15 -19.04
CA ARG A 251 11.20 17.44 -20.26
C ARG A 251 11.29 16.22 -21.18
N TRP A 252 11.50 15.03 -20.62
CA TRP A 252 11.55 13.81 -21.42
C TRP A 252 10.19 13.49 -22.06
N LEU A 253 9.10 13.60 -21.30
CA LEU A 253 7.74 13.40 -21.84
C LEU A 253 7.40 14.35 -22.98
N ALA A 254 7.88 15.59 -22.94
CA ALA A 254 7.70 16.56 -24.02
C ALA A 254 8.45 16.16 -25.30
N THR A 255 9.51 15.37 -25.22
CA THR A 255 10.33 14.95 -26.36
C THR A 255 9.98 13.56 -26.91
N LYS A 256 9.31 12.71 -26.13
CA LYS A 256 8.99 11.33 -26.53
C LYS A 256 7.48 11.06 -26.45
N PRO A 257 6.75 11.36 -27.54
CA PRO A 257 5.28 11.27 -27.54
C PRO A 257 4.74 9.83 -27.49
N VAL A 258 5.55 8.79 -27.81
CA VAL A 258 5.12 7.40 -27.92
C VAL A 258 6.11 6.47 -27.23
N ILE A 259 5.60 5.57 -26.36
CA ILE A 259 6.35 4.49 -25.71
C ILE A 259 5.90 3.16 -26.30
N ARG A 260 6.85 2.39 -26.83
CA ARG A 260 6.59 1.08 -27.45
C ARG A 260 6.61 -0.01 -26.39
N VAL A 261 5.50 -0.76 -26.31
CA VAL A 261 5.24 -1.79 -25.28
C VAL A 261 5.32 -3.16 -25.93
N ALA A 262 6.36 -3.94 -25.63
CA ALA A 262 6.42 -5.34 -26.06
C ALA A 262 5.58 -6.23 -25.14
N TYR A 263 4.78 -7.13 -25.71
CA TYR A 263 4.01 -8.13 -24.96
C TYR A 263 3.92 -9.46 -25.72
N SER A 264 3.87 -10.57 -24.99
CA SER A 264 3.73 -11.90 -25.59
C SER A 264 2.27 -12.21 -25.94
N ARG A 265 2.03 -12.73 -27.14
CA ARG A 265 0.68 -13.11 -27.61
C ARG A 265 0.00 -14.19 -26.79
N GLY A 266 0.78 -15.02 -26.08
CA GLY A 266 0.26 -16.07 -25.18
C GLY A 266 -0.15 -15.60 -23.80
N GLN A 267 0.11 -14.35 -23.46
CA GLN A 267 -0.29 -13.76 -22.18
C GLN A 267 -1.64 -13.08 -22.32
N ASP A 268 -2.69 -13.73 -21.81
CA ASP A 268 -4.06 -13.20 -21.84
C ASP A 268 -4.23 -11.84 -21.13
N MET A 269 -3.22 -11.43 -20.34
CA MET A 269 -3.21 -10.16 -19.61
C MET A 269 -3.07 -8.92 -20.49
N MET A 270 -2.68 -9.05 -21.76
CA MET A 270 -2.55 -7.95 -22.72
C MET A 270 -3.49 -8.05 -23.93
N ALA A 271 -4.24 -9.14 -24.09
CA ALA A 271 -5.11 -9.32 -25.24
C ALA A 271 -6.40 -8.49 -25.10
N PRO A 272 -6.75 -7.62 -26.06
CA PRO A 272 -7.93 -6.76 -25.98
C PRO A 272 -9.27 -7.50 -26.18
N LYS A 273 -9.27 -8.82 -26.20
CA LYS A 273 -10.48 -9.62 -26.36
C LYS A 273 -11.29 -9.64 -25.07
N HIS A 274 -12.49 -9.10 -25.13
CA HIS A 274 -13.52 -9.10 -24.07
C HIS A 274 -13.35 -8.14 -22.90
N GLY A 275 -12.79 -6.94 -23.10
CA GLY A 275 -13.05 -5.79 -22.21
C GLY A 275 -12.40 -5.78 -20.84
N GLY A 276 -11.38 -6.62 -20.57
CA GLY A 276 -10.92 -6.75 -19.20
C GLY A 276 -9.47 -7.20 -19.00
N ASN A 277 -8.53 -6.67 -19.77
CA ASN A 277 -7.14 -6.98 -19.49
C ASN A 277 -6.52 -5.94 -18.54
N PHE A 278 -6.09 -6.38 -17.34
CA PHE A 278 -5.53 -5.52 -16.31
C PHE A 278 -4.36 -4.65 -16.83
N LEU A 279 -3.37 -5.24 -17.48
CA LEU A 279 -2.19 -4.48 -17.94
C LEU A 279 -2.55 -3.47 -19.02
N TYR A 280 -3.42 -3.83 -19.95
CA TYR A 280 -3.91 -2.92 -20.97
C TYR A 280 -4.71 -1.76 -20.36
N ALA A 281 -5.63 -2.07 -19.44
CA ALA A 281 -6.42 -1.07 -18.74
C ALA A 281 -5.56 -0.13 -17.90
N PHE A 282 -4.55 -0.69 -17.21
CA PHE A 282 -3.57 0.07 -16.43
C PHE A 282 -2.76 1.04 -17.30
N LEU A 283 -2.21 0.57 -18.43
CA LEU A 283 -1.46 1.43 -19.33
C LEU A 283 -2.37 2.50 -19.98
N LYS A 284 -3.62 2.16 -20.29
CA LYS A 284 -4.59 3.16 -20.77
C LYS A 284 -5.00 4.18 -19.72
N MET A 285 -5.00 3.82 -18.44
CA MET A 285 -5.18 4.76 -17.34
C MET A 285 -3.96 5.70 -17.24
N LEU A 286 -2.75 5.18 -17.30
CA LEU A 286 -1.52 5.99 -17.33
C LEU A 286 -1.50 6.94 -18.53
N GLU A 287 -1.92 6.49 -19.71
CA GLU A 287 -2.02 7.32 -20.91
C GLU A 287 -2.93 8.55 -20.68
N ARG A 288 -4.07 8.33 -20.03
CA ARG A 288 -5.02 9.43 -19.71
C ARG A 288 -4.49 10.40 -18.66
N GLN A 289 -3.79 9.89 -17.65
CA GLN A 289 -3.28 10.72 -16.55
C GLN A 289 -1.99 11.47 -16.88
N SER A 290 -1.12 10.87 -17.71
CA SER A 290 0.21 11.40 -17.99
C SER A 290 0.35 12.07 -19.37
N GLY A 291 -0.60 11.86 -20.27
CA GLY A 291 -0.48 12.27 -21.68
C GLY A 291 0.51 11.42 -22.49
N ILE A 292 1.13 10.40 -21.90
CA ILE A 292 1.98 9.42 -22.61
C ILE A 292 1.12 8.64 -23.60
N ARG A 293 1.65 8.35 -24.78
CA ARG A 293 1.02 7.45 -25.75
C ARG A 293 1.74 6.13 -25.76
N PHE A 294 1.00 5.01 -25.70
CA PHE A 294 1.55 3.67 -25.79
C PHE A 294 1.23 3.03 -27.15
N GLU A 295 2.26 2.48 -27.77
CA GLU A 295 2.15 1.62 -28.96
C GLU A 295 2.41 0.17 -28.55
N PHE A 296 1.44 -0.70 -28.79
CA PHE A 296 1.50 -2.10 -28.36
C PHE A 296 2.09 -2.99 -29.47
N LEU A 297 3.25 -3.62 -29.19
CA LEU A 297 4.01 -4.45 -30.10
C LEU A 297 3.91 -5.94 -29.69
N PRO A 298 3.00 -6.73 -30.31
CA PRO A 298 2.84 -8.13 -30.01
C PRO A 298 4.07 -8.94 -30.48
N GLN A 299 4.64 -9.73 -29.58
CA GLN A 299 5.78 -10.61 -29.82
C GLN A 299 5.34 -12.09 -29.78
N PRO A 300 6.04 -12.99 -30.49
CA PRO A 300 5.68 -14.41 -30.53
C PRO A 300 5.92 -15.13 -29.19
N SER A 301 6.84 -14.64 -28.34
CA SER A 301 7.20 -15.26 -27.06
C SER A 301 7.73 -14.23 -26.06
N TYR A 302 7.87 -14.65 -24.80
CA TYR A 302 8.50 -13.88 -23.74
C TYR A 302 9.96 -13.49 -24.09
N ASP A 303 10.74 -14.45 -24.59
CA ASP A 303 12.13 -14.20 -25.00
C ASP A 303 12.23 -13.19 -26.16
N ALA A 304 11.25 -13.19 -27.07
CA ALA A 304 11.17 -12.19 -28.12
C ALA A 304 10.88 -10.79 -27.57
N CYS A 305 10.09 -10.66 -26.49
CA CYS A 305 9.89 -9.40 -25.78
C CYS A 305 11.20 -8.90 -25.15
N LEU A 306 11.93 -9.77 -24.44
CA LEU A 306 13.23 -9.42 -23.84
C LEU A 306 14.23 -8.99 -24.91
N LYS A 307 14.28 -9.68 -26.05
CA LYS A 307 15.12 -9.29 -27.18
C LYS A 307 14.74 -7.92 -27.74
N ALA A 308 13.44 -7.65 -27.88
CA ALA A 308 12.94 -6.35 -28.37
C ALA A 308 13.32 -5.19 -27.42
N LEU A 309 13.39 -5.44 -26.10
CA LEU A 309 13.95 -4.48 -25.15
C LEU A 309 15.45 -4.30 -25.32
N ALA A 310 16.19 -5.41 -25.43
CA ALA A 310 17.66 -5.38 -25.51
C ALA A 310 18.15 -4.70 -26.78
N ASP A 311 17.47 -4.87 -27.91
CA ASP A 311 17.82 -4.26 -29.21
C ASP A 311 17.17 -2.87 -29.45
N GLY A 312 16.35 -2.39 -28.49
CA GLY A 312 15.73 -1.07 -28.55
C GLY A 312 14.56 -0.96 -29.51
N THR A 313 14.00 -2.05 -30.02
CA THR A 313 12.77 -2.05 -30.84
C THR A 313 11.53 -1.85 -29.98
N ALA A 314 11.58 -2.17 -28.69
CA ALA A 314 10.60 -1.79 -27.69
C ALA A 314 11.26 -0.98 -26.56
N ASP A 315 10.44 -0.20 -25.83
CA ASP A 315 10.90 0.66 -24.76
C ASP A 315 10.62 0.05 -23.39
N ILE A 316 9.49 -0.64 -23.24
CA ILE A 316 9.07 -1.30 -22.01
C ILE A 316 8.42 -2.67 -22.28
N MET A 317 8.46 -3.50 -21.25
CA MET A 317 7.70 -4.74 -21.14
C MET A 317 7.06 -4.76 -19.74
N PRO A 318 5.73 -4.83 -19.62
CA PRO A 318 5.05 -4.63 -18.33
C PRO A 318 5.06 -5.88 -17.44
N ASP A 319 5.37 -7.04 -17.98
CA ASP A 319 5.32 -8.32 -17.29
C ASP A 319 6.69 -9.02 -17.35
N VAL A 320 7.46 -8.88 -16.26
CA VAL A 320 8.81 -9.42 -16.17
C VAL A 320 8.96 -10.26 -14.91
N TYR A 321 9.33 -11.53 -15.08
CA TYR A 321 9.70 -12.40 -13.96
C TYR A 321 11.08 -12.00 -13.42
N PRO A 322 11.20 -11.69 -12.10
CA PRO A 322 12.38 -11.02 -11.57
C PRO A 322 13.57 -11.98 -11.34
N LYS A 323 14.22 -12.45 -12.37
CA LYS A 323 15.63 -12.89 -12.26
C LYS A 323 16.53 -11.67 -12.51
N LEU A 324 16.69 -10.84 -11.48
CA LEU A 324 17.42 -9.56 -11.57
C LEU A 324 18.83 -9.71 -12.15
N SER A 325 19.53 -10.82 -11.85
CA SER A 325 20.85 -11.11 -12.40
C SER A 325 20.79 -11.30 -13.92
N PHE A 326 19.78 -12.01 -14.42
CA PHE A 326 19.59 -12.23 -15.84
C PHE A 326 19.24 -10.91 -16.56
N LEU A 327 18.30 -10.14 -16.05
CA LEU A 327 17.90 -8.85 -16.63
C LEU A 327 19.11 -7.90 -16.74
N ARG A 328 19.92 -7.82 -15.67
CA ARG A 328 21.14 -7.00 -15.67
C ARG A 328 22.16 -7.47 -16.71
N SER A 329 22.32 -8.80 -16.92
CA SER A 329 23.21 -9.33 -17.97
C SER A 329 22.77 -8.95 -19.38
N GLN A 330 21.47 -8.67 -19.58
CA GLN A 330 20.90 -8.21 -20.84
C GLN A 330 20.77 -6.68 -20.92
N ASN A 331 21.34 -5.95 -19.95
CA ASN A 331 21.24 -4.50 -19.84
C ASN A 331 19.77 -3.98 -19.73
N ILE A 332 18.90 -4.80 -19.13
CA ILE A 332 17.50 -4.46 -18.90
C ILE A 332 17.35 -4.00 -17.46
N PHE A 333 16.72 -2.84 -17.26
CA PHE A 333 16.38 -2.31 -15.96
C PHE A 333 14.96 -2.75 -15.55
N SER A 334 14.80 -3.28 -14.33
CA SER A 334 13.50 -3.57 -13.74
C SER A 334 13.10 -2.46 -12.78
N GLY A 335 11.95 -1.86 -13.03
CA GLY A 335 11.32 -0.90 -12.13
C GLY A 335 10.75 -1.54 -10.86
N ARG A 336 10.07 -0.74 -10.04
CA ARG A 336 9.35 -1.26 -8.88
C ARG A 336 8.17 -2.11 -9.33
N PRO A 337 7.87 -3.23 -8.65
CA PRO A 337 6.66 -3.99 -8.91
C PRO A 337 5.42 -3.11 -8.70
N PHE A 338 4.53 -3.09 -9.67
CA PHE A 338 3.26 -2.36 -9.60
C PHE A 338 2.06 -3.31 -9.40
N TYR A 339 2.29 -4.62 -9.47
CA TYR A 339 1.30 -5.65 -9.25
C TYR A 339 1.93 -6.92 -8.67
N ASN A 340 1.23 -7.58 -7.74
CA ASN A 340 1.60 -8.87 -7.19
C ASN A 340 0.63 -9.93 -7.71
N ALA A 341 1.09 -10.80 -8.59
CA ALA A 341 0.31 -11.95 -9.05
C ALA A 341 0.43 -13.10 -8.04
N PRO A 342 -0.66 -13.61 -7.47
CA PRO A 342 -0.62 -14.79 -6.63
C PRO A 342 -0.29 -16.02 -7.49
N ILE A 343 0.66 -16.84 -7.03
CA ILE A 343 0.96 -18.14 -7.64
C ILE A 343 0.15 -19.19 -6.88
N THR A 344 -0.71 -19.90 -7.60
CA THR A 344 -1.53 -20.97 -7.02
C THR A 344 -1.10 -22.31 -7.58
N VAL A 345 -0.88 -23.27 -6.68
CA VAL A 345 -0.67 -24.67 -7.08
C VAL A 345 -2.04 -25.30 -7.35
N VAL A 346 -2.22 -25.77 -8.56
CA VAL A 346 -3.45 -26.46 -8.97
C VAL A 346 -3.23 -27.96 -9.05
N GLY A 347 -4.21 -28.75 -8.60
CA GLY A 347 -4.22 -30.19 -8.69
C GLY A 347 -5.50 -30.68 -9.40
N ARG A 348 -5.60 -31.99 -9.67
CA ARG A 348 -6.81 -32.59 -10.23
C ARG A 348 -7.93 -32.53 -9.19
N LEU A 349 -9.15 -32.24 -9.62
CA LEU A 349 -10.32 -32.04 -8.75
C LEU A 349 -10.62 -33.24 -7.82
N HIS A 350 -10.24 -34.46 -8.22
CA HIS A 350 -10.50 -35.69 -7.47
C HIS A 350 -9.27 -36.26 -6.75
N ASP A 351 -8.12 -35.62 -6.83
CA ASP A 351 -6.93 -36.01 -6.06
C ASP A 351 -7.10 -35.61 -4.59
N LYS A 352 -7.60 -36.53 -3.77
CA LYS A 352 -7.57 -36.38 -2.30
C LYS A 352 -6.12 -36.48 -1.84
N LYS A 353 -5.43 -35.33 -1.76
CA LYS A 353 -4.09 -35.30 -1.17
C LYS A 353 -4.19 -35.28 0.33
N ILE A 354 -3.58 -36.26 0.95
CA ILE A 354 -3.50 -36.37 2.42
C ILE A 354 -2.45 -35.36 2.91
N PRO A 355 -2.75 -34.53 3.91
CA PRO A 355 -1.78 -33.62 4.52
C PRO A 355 -0.49 -34.37 4.91
N GLY A 356 0.67 -33.82 4.54
CA GLY A 356 1.98 -34.41 4.85
C GLY A 356 2.59 -35.34 3.79
N GLN A 357 1.87 -35.66 2.72
CA GLN A 357 2.47 -36.41 1.59
C GLN A 357 3.24 -35.49 0.64
N ALA A 358 4.41 -35.94 0.21
CA ALA A 358 5.20 -35.27 -0.82
C ALA A 358 4.44 -35.28 -2.16
N CYS A 359 4.41 -34.13 -2.83
CA CYS A 359 3.83 -34.01 -4.16
C CYS A 359 4.82 -33.43 -5.15
N THR A 360 4.70 -33.80 -6.43
CA THR A 360 5.49 -33.22 -7.49
C THR A 360 4.75 -31.99 -8.04
N VAL A 361 5.40 -30.85 -8.05
CA VAL A 361 4.86 -29.58 -8.58
C VAL A 361 5.53 -29.32 -9.92
N GLY A 362 4.72 -29.15 -10.96
CA GLY A 362 5.20 -28.71 -12.27
C GLY A 362 5.29 -27.20 -12.33
N PHE A 363 6.36 -26.69 -12.91
CA PHE A 363 6.52 -25.28 -13.24
C PHE A 363 6.60 -25.12 -14.75
N THR A 364 6.09 -24.01 -15.28
CA THR A 364 6.37 -23.62 -16.67
C THR A 364 7.85 -23.25 -16.82
N SER A 365 8.38 -23.35 -18.04
CA SER A 365 9.79 -23.01 -18.33
C SER A 365 10.15 -21.56 -17.92
N GLU A 366 9.15 -20.67 -17.95
CA GLU A 366 9.30 -19.25 -17.62
C GLU A 366 9.42 -18.99 -16.09
N MET A 367 9.00 -19.97 -15.27
CA MET A 367 9.07 -19.89 -13.80
C MET A 367 10.32 -20.58 -13.20
N ARG A 368 11.19 -21.15 -14.01
CA ARG A 368 12.40 -21.86 -13.55
C ARG A 368 13.57 -20.96 -13.23
#